data_b1e274b144428b33bf46ffa0ef735716
#
_entry.id   b1e274b144428b33bf46ffa0ef735716
#
_cell.length_a   1.000
_cell.length_b   1.000
_cell.length_c   1.000
_cell.angle_alpha   90.00
_cell.angle_beta   90.00
_cell.angle_gamma   90.00
#
_symmetry.space_group_name_H-M   'P 1'
#
loop_
_entity.id
_entity.type
_entity.pdbx_description
1 polymer ?
#
loop_
_entity_poly.entity_id
_entity_poly.type
_entity_poly.pdbx_seq_one_letter_code
_entity_poly.pdbx_strand_id
1 'polypeptide(L)'
;MASSFDNTLSNLGITRSTTATTKTAASNSTTLNQSDFLKLMTAQMQNQDPFNPVDNTQMVAQMAQFSSLAGISEMSSTMKSIADKLNVTSASDAMAYVGKTVLTPGETAYGRTSGGLAGGIELGGAATAVNVTITDANGGVLKTIALGSAPKGTVNYDWDGKTATGEDAGAGPFKVIVNAQNNGTTVASQNLVWAPVQSVSTTTGAAILTLPGLGEVPVTAVRQIG
;
A
#
# COMPACT_ATOMS: atom_id res chain seq x y z
N MET A 1 -28.59 -14.96 32.69
CA MET A 1 -28.67 -15.85 33.89
C MET A 1 -27.44 -16.75 33.84
N ALA A 2 -26.47 -16.50 34.71
CA ALA A 2 -25.33 -17.40 34.86
C ALA A 2 -25.86 -18.72 35.42
N SER A 3 -25.48 -19.83 34.77
CA SER A 3 -25.95 -21.14 35.20
C SER A 3 -25.32 -21.51 36.53
N SER A 4 -26.07 -22.25 37.39
CA SER A 4 -25.58 -22.74 38.68
C SER A 4 -24.30 -23.55 38.57
N PHE A 5 -23.93 -23.98 37.39
CA PHE A 5 -22.74 -24.71 37.09
C PHE A 5 -21.48 -23.80 37.11
N ASP A 6 -21.58 -22.56 36.67
CA ASP A 6 -20.48 -21.61 36.70
C ASP A 6 -20.09 -21.19 38.11
N ASN A 7 -21.08 -21.10 39.01
CA ASN A 7 -20.84 -20.80 40.41
C ASN A 7 -20.14 -21.96 41.15
N THR A 8 -20.41 -23.19 40.76
CA THR A 8 -19.77 -24.38 41.38
C THR A 8 -18.30 -24.50 40.94
N LEU A 9 -18.00 -24.17 39.69
CA LEU A 9 -16.63 -24.15 39.15
C LEU A 9 -15.79 -23.05 39.79
N SER A 10 -16.38 -21.86 40.01
CA SER A 10 -15.72 -20.74 40.67
C SER A 10 -15.35 -21.05 42.14
N ASN A 11 -16.20 -21.79 42.88
CA ASN A 11 -15.95 -22.18 44.23
C ASN A 11 -14.85 -23.28 44.36
N LEU A 12 -14.60 -24.01 43.30
CA LEU A 12 -13.51 -25.02 43.24
C LEU A 12 -12.19 -24.44 42.71
N GLY A 13 -12.07 -23.12 42.51
CA GLY A 13 -10.88 -22.43 42.03
C GLY A 13 -10.52 -22.75 40.59
N ILE A 14 -11.43 -23.34 39.82
CA ILE A 14 -11.24 -23.62 38.39
C ILE A 14 -11.79 -22.48 37.59
N THR A 15 -10.95 -21.48 37.27
CA THR A 15 -11.28 -20.42 36.31
C THR A 15 -11.26 -21.02 34.91
N ARG A 16 -12.43 -20.96 34.25
CA ARG A 16 -12.52 -21.24 32.82
C ARG A 16 -11.72 -20.17 32.09
N SER A 17 -10.55 -20.54 31.58
CA SER A 17 -9.81 -19.67 30.63
C SER A 17 -10.66 -19.55 29.37
N THR A 18 -11.38 -18.44 29.24
CA THR A 18 -12.03 -18.04 28.00
C THR A 18 -10.98 -17.42 27.07
N THR A 19 -9.94 -18.17 26.76
CA THR A 19 -9.18 -17.90 25.56
C THR A 19 -10.09 -18.37 24.42
N ALA A 20 -10.87 -17.46 23.89
CA ALA A 20 -11.50 -17.62 22.58
C ALA A 20 -10.33 -17.78 21.59
N THR A 21 -9.86 -18.99 21.43
CA THR A 21 -9.07 -19.36 20.26
C THR A 21 -10.02 -19.13 19.09
N THR A 22 -9.86 -18.00 18.44
CA THR A 22 -10.40 -17.78 17.11
C THR A 22 -9.79 -18.90 16.27
N LYS A 23 -10.51 -20.01 16.18
CA LYS A 23 -10.21 -21.08 15.24
C LYS A 23 -10.35 -20.37 13.89
N THR A 24 -9.21 -19.91 13.35
CA THR A 24 -9.15 -19.55 11.95
C THR A 24 -9.77 -20.74 11.23
N ALA A 25 -10.98 -20.54 10.72
CA ALA A 25 -11.59 -21.53 9.84
C ALA A 25 -10.56 -21.69 8.72
N ALA A 26 -9.77 -22.75 8.80
CA ALA A 26 -9.10 -23.26 7.64
C ALA A 26 -10.25 -23.37 6.62
N SER A 27 -10.22 -22.54 5.61
CA SER A 27 -11.07 -22.71 4.45
C SER A 27 -10.66 -24.07 3.90
N ASN A 28 -11.35 -25.12 4.36
CA ASN A 28 -11.42 -26.35 3.61
C ASN A 28 -12.08 -25.93 2.30
N SER A 29 -11.26 -25.47 1.36
CA SER A 29 -11.62 -25.49 -0.03
C SER A 29 -11.88 -26.96 -0.31
N THR A 30 -13.14 -27.33 -0.30
CA THR A 30 -13.67 -28.61 -0.77
C THR A 30 -13.50 -28.64 -2.28
N THR A 31 -12.28 -28.46 -2.75
CA THR A 31 -11.92 -28.90 -4.08
C THR A 31 -11.79 -30.41 -3.94
N LEU A 32 -12.83 -31.12 -4.32
CA LEU A 32 -12.72 -32.54 -4.64
C LEU A 32 -11.55 -32.64 -5.61
N ASN A 33 -10.39 -33.00 -5.10
CA ASN A 33 -9.19 -33.11 -5.90
C ASN A 33 -9.40 -34.24 -6.92
N GLN A 34 -8.81 -34.09 -8.08
CA GLN A 34 -8.84 -35.11 -9.13
C GLN A 34 -8.54 -36.52 -8.57
N SER A 35 -7.69 -36.62 -7.53
CA SER A 35 -7.38 -37.86 -6.83
C SER A 35 -8.57 -38.47 -6.07
N ASP A 36 -9.41 -37.64 -5.45
CA ASP A 36 -10.57 -38.13 -4.71
C ASP A 36 -11.69 -38.59 -5.66
N PHE A 37 -11.82 -37.90 -6.80
CA PHE A 37 -12.70 -38.33 -7.88
C PHE A 37 -12.26 -39.68 -8.47
N LEU A 38 -10.96 -39.85 -8.77
CA LEU A 38 -10.44 -41.11 -9.28
C LEU A 38 -10.64 -42.29 -8.29
N LYS A 39 -10.50 -42.02 -6.98
CA LYS A 39 -10.84 -43.01 -5.95
C LYS A 39 -12.32 -43.41 -5.98
N LEU A 40 -13.20 -42.42 -6.08
CA LEU A 40 -14.65 -42.61 -6.12
C LEU A 40 -15.05 -43.39 -7.40
N MET A 41 -14.46 -43.05 -8.55
CA MET A 41 -14.65 -43.75 -9.80
C MET A 41 -14.16 -45.19 -9.75
N THR A 42 -12.98 -45.42 -9.15
CA THR A 42 -12.45 -46.78 -8.99
C THR A 42 -13.32 -47.62 -8.03
N ALA A 43 -13.81 -47.02 -6.95
CA ALA A 43 -14.74 -47.68 -6.04
C ALA A 43 -16.08 -48.02 -6.70
N GLN A 44 -16.59 -47.13 -7.56
CA GLN A 44 -17.79 -47.39 -8.32
C GLN A 44 -17.59 -48.53 -9.33
N MET A 45 -16.47 -48.57 -10.06
CA MET A 45 -16.15 -49.64 -11.01
C MET A 45 -16.01 -51.02 -10.32
N GLN A 46 -15.55 -51.06 -9.08
CA GLN A 46 -15.43 -52.32 -8.30
C GLN A 46 -16.77 -52.84 -7.80
N ASN A 47 -17.76 -51.99 -7.62
CA ASN A 47 -19.09 -52.37 -7.07
C ASN A 47 -20.23 -52.35 -8.11
N GLN A 48 -19.96 -52.13 -9.40
CA GLN A 48 -21.00 -52.08 -10.44
C GLN A 48 -21.37 -53.47 -10.98
N ASP A 49 -22.66 -53.61 -11.25
CA ASP A 49 -23.20 -54.74 -12.00
C ASP A 49 -22.75 -54.63 -13.48
N PRO A 50 -22.07 -55.65 -14.05
CA PRO A 50 -21.56 -55.62 -15.41
C PRO A 50 -22.68 -55.50 -16.48
N PHE A 51 -23.94 -55.72 -16.14
CA PHE A 51 -25.07 -55.65 -17.07
C PHE A 51 -25.78 -54.28 -17.10
N ASN A 52 -25.47 -53.38 -16.19
CA ASN A 52 -26.10 -52.06 -16.11
C ASN A 52 -25.09 -50.95 -15.72
N PRO A 53 -24.16 -50.59 -16.63
CA PRO A 53 -23.12 -49.61 -16.32
C PRO A 53 -23.72 -48.21 -16.21
N VAL A 54 -23.36 -47.46 -15.15
CA VAL A 54 -23.73 -46.07 -14.97
C VAL A 54 -22.87 -45.18 -15.87
N ASP A 55 -23.51 -44.31 -16.69
CA ASP A 55 -22.79 -43.36 -17.53
C ASP A 55 -22.32 -42.16 -16.76
N ASN A 56 -21.00 -42.08 -16.48
CA ASN A 56 -20.36 -41.02 -15.77
C ASN A 56 -19.74 -39.92 -16.68
N THR A 57 -19.99 -39.98 -17.99
CA THR A 57 -19.39 -39.13 -19.01
C THR A 57 -19.62 -37.64 -18.72
N GLN A 58 -20.81 -37.28 -18.24
CA GLN A 58 -21.19 -35.92 -17.93
C GLN A 58 -20.43 -35.39 -16.72
N MET A 59 -20.18 -36.24 -15.74
CA MET A 59 -19.40 -35.88 -14.55
C MET A 59 -17.90 -35.67 -14.87
N VAL A 60 -17.35 -36.55 -15.73
CA VAL A 60 -15.97 -36.40 -16.25
C VAL A 60 -15.82 -35.08 -17.04
N ALA A 61 -16.81 -34.75 -17.88
CA ALA A 61 -16.79 -33.49 -18.64
C ALA A 61 -16.82 -32.25 -17.72
N GLN A 62 -17.65 -32.27 -16.66
CA GLN A 62 -17.68 -31.20 -15.68
C GLN A 62 -16.34 -31.07 -14.90
N MET A 63 -15.75 -32.19 -14.50
CA MET A 63 -14.44 -32.20 -13.84
C MET A 63 -13.32 -31.70 -14.75
N ALA A 64 -13.34 -32.05 -16.03
CA ALA A 64 -12.39 -31.51 -16.99
C ALA A 64 -12.51 -29.97 -17.12
N GLN A 65 -13.74 -29.47 -17.10
CA GLN A 65 -13.99 -28.02 -17.13
C GLN A 65 -13.52 -27.32 -15.85
N PHE A 66 -13.80 -27.90 -14.66
CA PHE A 66 -13.29 -27.37 -13.41
C PHE A 66 -11.76 -27.41 -13.33
N SER A 67 -11.13 -28.51 -13.79
CA SER A 67 -9.67 -28.62 -13.85
C SER A 67 -9.04 -27.56 -14.77
N SER A 68 -9.68 -27.29 -15.90
CA SER A 68 -9.24 -26.24 -16.83
C SER A 68 -9.36 -24.85 -16.20
N LEU A 69 -10.49 -24.56 -15.52
CA LEU A 69 -10.69 -23.30 -14.79
C LEU A 69 -9.69 -23.13 -13.64
N ALA A 70 -9.41 -24.20 -12.89
CA ALA A 70 -8.40 -24.19 -11.82
C ALA A 70 -7.01 -23.91 -12.39
N GLY A 71 -6.63 -24.56 -13.51
CA GLY A 71 -5.35 -24.30 -14.19
C GLY A 71 -5.22 -22.87 -14.71
N ILE A 72 -6.30 -22.29 -15.25
CA ILE A 72 -6.32 -20.88 -15.67
C ILE A 72 -6.15 -19.94 -14.46
N SER A 73 -6.81 -20.24 -13.34
CA SER A 73 -6.68 -19.46 -12.10
C SER A 73 -5.26 -19.49 -11.54
N GLU A 74 -4.63 -20.66 -11.53
CA GLU A 74 -3.24 -20.84 -11.09
C GLU A 74 -2.26 -20.11 -12.03
N MET A 75 -2.47 -20.19 -13.34
CA MET A 75 -1.69 -19.45 -14.32
C MET A 75 -1.84 -17.93 -14.13
N SER A 76 -3.05 -17.43 -13.85
CA SER A 76 -3.31 -16.02 -13.56
C SER A 76 -2.57 -15.58 -12.28
N SER A 77 -2.60 -16.41 -11.24
CA SER A 77 -1.87 -16.16 -9.99
C SER A 77 -0.35 -16.11 -10.20
N THR A 78 0.16 -17.05 -10.99
CA THR A 78 1.60 -17.10 -11.34
C THR A 78 2.01 -15.87 -12.17
N MET A 79 1.18 -15.48 -13.15
CA MET A 79 1.40 -14.25 -13.94
C MET A 79 1.43 -13.00 -13.06
N LYS A 80 0.51 -12.91 -12.09
CA LYS A 80 0.50 -11.81 -11.12
C LYS A 80 1.77 -11.80 -10.27
N SER A 81 2.21 -12.95 -9.79
CA SER A 81 3.45 -13.08 -9.01
C SER A 81 4.70 -12.70 -9.82
N ILE A 82 4.71 -12.99 -11.12
CA ILE A 82 5.78 -12.58 -12.03
C ILE A 82 5.74 -11.07 -12.24
N ALA A 83 4.56 -10.50 -12.48
CA ALA A 83 4.38 -9.05 -12.62
C ALA A 83 4.82 -8.31 -11.35
N ASP A 84 4.44 -8.83 -10.17
CA ASP A 84 4.86 -8.26 -8.89
C ASP A 84 6.40 -8.31 -8.73
N LYS A 85 7.05 -9.42 -9.12
CA LYS A 85 8.52 -9.55 -9.09
C LYS A 85 9.23 -8.63 -10.10
N LEU A 86 8.64 -8.40 -11.26
CA LEU A 86 9.21 -7.47 -12.26
C LEU A 86 9.10 -6.01 -11.82
N ASN A 87 8.09 -5.68 -11.02
CA ASN A 87 7.90 -4.35 -10.46
C ASN A 87 8.75 -4.08 -9.20
N VAL A 88 9.40 -5.09 -8.66
CA VAL A 88 10.31 -4.92 -7.51
C VAL A 88 11.61 -4.31 -8.01
N THR A 89 11.90 -3.09 -7.56
CA THR A 89 13.21 -2.47 -7.72
C THR A 89 14.27 -3.38 -7.09
N SER A 90 15.30 -3.75 -7.83
CA SER A 90 16.33 -4.62 -7.29
C SER A 90 17.03 -3.96 -6.10
N ALA A 91 17.56 -4.76 -5.17
CA ALA A 91 18.32 -4.24 -4.03
C ALA A 91 19.50 -3.37 -4.49
N SER A 92 20.12 -3.72 -5.61
CA SER A 92 21.22 -2.95 -6.20
C SER A 92 20.77 -1.57 -6.68
N ASP A 93 19.61 -1.49 -7.35
CA ASP A 93 19.07 -0.20 -7.80
C ASP A 93 18.64 0.65 -6.61
N ALA A 94 18.10 0.01 -5.58
CA ALA A 94 17.70 0.69 -4.37
C ALA A 94 18.89 1.29 -3.59
N MET A 95 20.04 0.65 -3.59
CA MET A 95 21.28 1.18 -2.98
C MET A 95 21.75 2.47 -3.64
N ALA A 96 21.43 2.69 -4.92
CA ALA A 96 21.80 3.92 -5.64
C ALA A 96 21.10 5.18 -5.06
N TYR A 97 20.04 5.00 -4.27
CA TYR A 97 19.34 6.11 -3.60
C TYR A 97 20.04 6.59 -2.34
N VAL A 98 20.86 5.77 -1.68
CA VAL A 98 21.52 6.15 -0.41
C VAL A 98 22.43 7.36 -0.64
N GLY A 99 22.25 8.38 0.19
CA GLY A 99 22.97 9.65 0.09
C GLY A 99 22.48 10.61 -1.00
N LYS A 100 21.44 10.21 -1.75
CA LYS A 100 20.73 11.09 -2.70
C LYS A 100 19.56 11.77 -2.02
N THR A 101 19.07 12.87 -2.61
CA THR A 101 17.78 13.44 -2.27
C THR A 101 16.71 12.93 -3.21
N VAL A 102 15.52 12.69 -2.68
CA VAL A 102 14.38 12.23 -3.46
C VAL A 102 13.18 13.14 -3.26
N LEU A 103 12.43 13.37 -4.35
CA LEU A 103 11.15 14.05 -4.31
C LEU A 103 10.06 13.00 -4.07
N THR A 104 9.37 13.10 -2.94
CA THR A 104 8.39 12.12 -2.49
C THR A 104 7.19 12.79 -1.83
N PRO A 105 6.01 12.14 -1.81
CA PRO A 105 4.88 12.62 -1.03
C PRO A 105 5.24 12.87 0.43
N GLY A 106 4.88 14.04 0.93
CA GLY A 106 5.14 14.45 2.32
C GLY A 106 4.71 15.87 2.59
N GLU A 107 4.56 16.18 3.87
CA GLU A 107 4.20 17.53 4.34
C GLU A 107 5.35 18.22 5.05
N THR A 108 6.34 17.47 5.53
CA THR A 108 7.50 18.01 6.23
C THR A 108 8.65 18.19 5.25
N ALA A 109 9.08 19.42 5.08
CA ALA A 109 10.18 19.80 4.21
C ALA A 109 11.38 20.32 5.03
N TYR A 110 12.58 20.02 4.55
CA TYR A 110 13.81 20.51 5.12
C TYR A 110 14.41 21.62 4.27
N GLY A 111 14.89 22.66 4.93
CA GLY A 111 15.56 23.76 4.26
C GLY A 111 16.84 23.30 3.57
N ARG A 112 17.14 23.96 2.45
CA ARG A 112 18.45 23.82 1.78
C ARG A 112 19.54 24.51 2.59
N THR A 113 20.77 24.06 2.46
CA THR A 113 21.95 24.72 3.08
C THR A 113 22.11 26.18 2.63
N SER A 114 21.62 26.51 1.44
CA SER A 114 21.59 27.86 0.90
C SER A 114 20.40 28.73 1.37
N GLY A 115 19.55 28.17 2.24
CA GLY A 115 18.28 28.76 2.67
C GLY A 115 17.12 28.38 1.76
N GLY A 116 15.90 28.50 2.31
CA GLY A 116 14.67 28.18 1.61
C GLY A 116 14.45 26.69 1.37
N LEU A 117 13.47 26.37 0.57
CA LEU A 117 13.16 25.00 0.16
C LEU A 117 12.55 24.96 -1.24
N ALA A 118 12.75 23.85 -1.92
CA ALA A 118 12.04 23.52 -3.15
C ALA A 118 11.13 22.32 -2.90
N GLY A 119 10.09 22.21 -3.69
CA GLY A 119 9.16 21.09 -3.66
C GLY A 119 8.30 21.03 -4.90
N GLY A 120 7.35 20.12 -4.89
CA GLY A 120 6.39 19.97 -5.97
C GLY A 120 4.97 19.75 -5.43
N ILE A 121 4.03 19.83 -6.31
CA ILE A 121 2.62 19.55 -6.06
C ILE A 121 2.14 18.65 -7.19
N GLU A 122 1.59 17.50 -6.84
CA GLU A 122 0.92 16.66 -7.82
C GLU A 122 -0.58 16.99 -7.82
N LEU A 123 -1.09 17.52 -8.95
CA LEU A 123 -2.48 17.92 -9.11
C LEU A 123 -3.25 16.82 -9.85
N GLY A 124 -4.33 16.35 -9.26
CA GLY A 124 -5.25 15.37 -9.87
C GLY A 124 -6.09 15.90 -11.04
N GLY A 125 -6.18 17.21 -11.17
CA GLY A 125 -6.90 17.93 -12.23
C GLY A 125 -6.32 19.30 -12.47
N ALA A 126 -6.78 19.99 -13.51
CA ALA A 126 -6.43 21.39 -13.73
C ALA A 126 -7.00 22.26 -12.60
N ALA A 127 -6.24 23.24 -12.15
CA ALA A 127 -6.63 24.20 -11.12
C ALA A 127 -6.54 25.63 -11.64
N THR A 128 -7.48 26.48 -11.25
CA THR A 128 -7.45 27.92 -11.56
C THR A 128 -6.67 28.72 -10.51
N ALA A 129 -6.53 28.16 -9.31
CA ALA A 129 -5.76 28.76 -8.23
C ALA A 129 -5.06 27.65 -7.42
N VAL A 130 -3.75 27.77 -7.29
CA VAL A 130 -2.91 26.89 -6.47
C VAL A 130 -2.11 27.77 -5.50
N ASN A 131 -2.28 27.54 -4.21
CA ASN A 131 -1.57 28.23 -3.15
C ASN A 131 -0.77 27.24 -2.32
N VAL A 132 0.50 27.56 -2.07
CA VAL A 132 1.39 26.82 -1.17
C VAL A 132 1.58 27.64 0.08
N THR A 133 1.18 27.12 1.22
CA THR A 133 1.40 27.75 2.53
C THR A 133 2.51 27.02 3.27
N ILE A 134 3.53 27.75 3.64
CA ILE A 134 4.67 27.25 4.40
C ILE A 134 4.50 27.71 5.83
N THR A 135 4.58 26.78 6.78
CA THR A 135 4.43 27.04 8.21
C THR A 135 5.63 26.52 8.98
N ASP A 136 5.83 27.06 10.16
CA ASP A 136 6.79 26.53 11.12
C ASP A 136 6.27 25.25 11.80
N ALA A 137 7.07 24.67 12.69
CA ALA A 137 6.71 23.46 13.44
C ALA A 137 5.49 23.66 14.37
N ASN A 138 5.18 24.90 14.75
CA ASN A 138 4.07 25.26 15.64
C ASN A 138 2.79 25.60 14.86
N GLY A 139 2.85 25.62 13.52
CA GLY A 139 1.74 25.98 12.64
C GLY A 139 1.65 27.47 12.33
N GLY A 140 2.64 28.28 12.75
CA GLY A 140 2.74 29.69 12.39
C GLY A 140 3.00 29.84 10.88
N VAL A 141 2.17 30.64 10.18
CA VAL A 141 2.34 30.85 8.74
C VAL A 141 3.55 31.76 8.49
N LEU A 142 4.53 31.24 7.78
CA LEU A 142 5.74 31.96 7.38
C LEU A 142 5.55 32.66 6.03
N LYS A 143 5.02 31.93 5.06
CA LYS A 143 4.83 32.42 3.67
C LYS A 143 3.68 31.70 2.99
N THR A 144 2.96 32.42 2.15
CA THR A 144 2.05 31.83 1.16
C THR A 144 2.52 32.22 -0.24
N ILE A 145 2.69 31.22 -1.09
CA ILE A 145 3.13 31.35 -2.48
C ILE A 145 1.93 31.07 -3.35
N ALA A 146 1.48 32.04 -4.11
CA ALA A 146 0.43 31.89 -5.11
C ALA A 146 1.07 31.46 -6.44
N LEU A 147 0.82 30.23 -6.86
CA LEU A 147 1.30 29.70 -8.15
C LEU A 147 0.35 30.02 -9.30
N GLY A 148 -0.87 30.50 -9.00
CA GLY A 148 -1.88 30.79 -10.00
C GLY A 148 -2.53 29.55 -10.60
N SER A 149 -2.86 29.62 -11.90
CA SER A 149 -3.46 28.49 -12.63
C SER A 149 -2.41 27.47 -13.03
N ALA A 150 -2.75 26.20 -12.90
CA ALA A 150 -1.87 25.10 -13.26
C ALA A 150 -2.62 23.93 -13.91
N PRO A 151 -2.03 23.23 -14.88
CA PRO A 151 -2.62 22.04 -15.49
C PRO A 151 -2.54 20.84 -14.50
N LYS A 152 -3.25 19.76 -14.82
CA LYS A 152 -3.07 18.47 -14.17
C LYS A 152 -1.62 18.01 -14.30
N GLY A 153 -1.05 17.48 -13.22
CA GLY A 153 0.31 16.95 -13.18
C GLY A 153 1.15 17.59 -12.07
N THR A 154 2.47 17.49 -12.19
CA THR A 154 3.40 18.02 -11.19
C THR A 154 3.74 19.47 -11.47
N VAL A 155 3.56 20.32 -10.48
CA VAL A 155 3.92 21.75 -10.49
C VAL A 155 4.97 21.97 -9.42
N ASN A 156 6.11 22.51 -9.80
CA ASN A 156 7.21 22.80 -8.89
C ASN A 156 7.04 24.19 -8.26
N TYR A 157 7.50 24.33 -7.02
CA TYR A 157 7.63 25.62 -6.35
C TYR A 157 9.01 25.76 -5.72
N ASP A 158 9.43 26.98 -5.54
CA ASP A 158 10.67 27.34 -4.86
C ASP A 158 10.40 28.48 -3.88
N TRP A 159 10.97 28.39 -2.70
CA TRP A 159 10.89 29.40 -1.66
C TRP A 159 12.29 29.79 -1.19
N ASP A 160 12.52 31.05 -1.08
CA ASP A 160 13.80 31.67 -0.70
C ASP A 160 14.16 31.60 0.80
N GLY A 161 13.26 31.05 1.62
CA GLY A 161 13.45 30.96 3.07
C GLY A 161 13.09 32.22 3.84
N LYS A 162 12.46 33.20 3.18
CA LYS A 162 12.06 34.44 3.82
C LYS A 162 10.58 34.46 4.14
N THR A 163 10.26 34.99 5.32
CA THR A 163 8.89 35.19 5.76
C THR A 163 8.16 36.22 4.89
N ALA A 164 6.86 36.40 5.13
CA ALA A 164 6.11 37.46 4.46
C ALA A 164 6.62 38.87 4.78
N THR A 165 7.30 39.05 5.92
CA THR A 165 7.93 40.31 6.33
C THR A 165 9.34 40.49 5.79
N GLY A 166 9.90 39.46 5.12
CA GLY A 166 11.28 39.49 4.57
C GLY A 166 12.37 39.04 5.52
N GLU A 167 12.01 38.61 6.73
CA GLU A 167 12.92 38.06 7.72
C GLU A 167 13.29 36.60 7.38
N ASP A 168 14.44 36.15 7.88
CA ASP A 168 14.86 34.74 7.71
C ASP A 168 13.97 33.80 8.54
N ALA A 169 13.43 32.78 7.91
CA ALA A 169 12.57 31.80 8.57
C ALA A 169 13.33 30.69 9.33
N GLY A 170 14.67 30.71 9.29
CA GLY A 170 15.52 29.72 9.93
C GLY A 170 15.70 28.42 9.15
N ALA A 171 16.17 27.37 9.83
CA ALA A 171 16.56 26.10 9.19
C ALA A 171 15.43 25.07 9.03
N GLY A 172 14.26 25.33 9.60
CA GLY A 172 13.15 24.35 9.61
C GLY A 172 13.27 23.30 10.73
N PRO A 173 12.57 22.18 10.70
CA PRO A 173 11.71 21.72 9.60
C PRO A 173 10.47 22.58 9.38
N PHE A 174 10.02 22.66 8.14
CA PHE A 174 8.85 23.40 7.72
C PHE A 174 7.71 22.44 7.34
N LYS A 175 6.47 22.85 7.59
CA LYS A 175 5.30 22.16 7.02
C LYS A 175 4.82 22.89 5.78
N VAL A 176 4.46 22.13 4.78
CA VAL A 176 3.94 22.62 3.51
C VAL A 176 2.50 22.17 3.35
N ILE A 177 1.61 23.12 3.16
CA ILE A 177 0.18 22.89 2.96
C ILE A 177 -0.20 23.44 1.59
N VAL A 178 -0.86 22.61 0.76
CA VAL A 178 -1.35 23.03 -0.55
C VAL A 178 -2.85 23.16 -0.54
N ASN A 179 -3.33 24.23 -1.17
CA ASN A 179 -4.73 24.42 -1.49
C ASN A 179 -4.84 24.66 -3.00
N ALA A 180 -5.49 23.74 -3.70
CA ALA A 180 -5.73 23.82 -5.12
C ALA A 180 -7.24 23.86 -5.41
N GLN A 181 -7.68 24.82 -6.21
CA GLN A 181 -9.10 25.01 -6.55
C GLN A 181 -9.26 25.22 -8.05
N ASN A 182 -10.38 24.72 -8.58
CA ASN A 182 -10.84 25.02 -9.93
C ASN A 182 -12.22 25.68 -9.84
N ASN A 183 -12.28 26.98 -10.10
CA ASN A 183 -13.51 27.77 -10.00
C ASN A 183 -14.28 27.56 -8.70
N GLY A 184 -13.55 27.56 -7.54
CA GLY A 184 -14.12 27.38 -6.22
C GLY A 184 -14.31 25.91 -5.78
N THR A 185 -14.09 24.94 -6.68
CA THR A 185 -14.14 23.51 -6.33
C THR A 185 -12.73 23.02 -5.99
N THR A 186 -12.58 22.32 -4.87
CA THR A 186 -11.28 21.76 -4.46
C THR A 186 -10.80 20.71 -5.44
N VAL A 187 -9.55 20.85 -5.88
CA VAL A 187 -8.84 19.88 -6.71
C VAL A 187 -7.97 19.00 -5.81
N ALA A 188 -8.03 17.68 -6.00
CA ALA A 188 -7.15 16.76 -5.29
C ALA A 188 -5.69 17.11 -5.58
N SER A 189 -4.92 17.33 -4.53
CA SER A 189 -3.51 17.70 -4.61
C SER A 189 -2.69 16.94 -3.59
N GLN A 190 -1.45 16.61 -3.94
CA GLN A 190 -0.50 15.96 -3.06
C GLN A 190 0.79 16.77 -3.02
N ASN A 191 1.26 17.07 -1.80
CA ASN A 191 2.57 17.68 -1.61
C ASN A 191 3.68 16.70 -1.92
N LEU A 192 4.71 17.21 -2.58
CA LEU A 192 5.98 16.52 -2.81
C LEU A 192 7.09 17.36 -2.19
N VAL A 193 7.90 16.71 -1.37
CA VAL A 193 9.02 17.34 -0.67
C VAL A 193 10.32 16.62 -1.00
N TRP A 194 11.42 17.39 -1.04
CA TRP A 194 12.76 16.83 -1.16
C TRP A 194 13.25 16.35 0.21
N ALA A 195 13.67 15.10 0.28
CA ALA A 195 14.24 14.52 1.50
C ALA A 195 15.48 13.69 1.18
N PRO A 196 16.52 13.75 2.02
CA PRO A 196 17.71 12.92 1.86
C PRO A 196 17.41 11.48 2.26
N VAL A 197 17.94 10.52 1.50
CA VAL A 197 17.82 9.10 1.80
C VAL A 197 18.91 8.69 2.78
N GLN A 198 18.53 8.30 3.99
CA GLN A 198 19.46 7.83 5.02
C GLN A 198 19.83 6.36 4.84
N SER A 199 18.84 5.52 4.58
CA SER A 199 19.04 4.09 4.40
C SER A 199 17.98 3.50 3.49
N VAL A 200 18.26 2.29 3.02
CA VAL A 200 17.35 1.49 2.19
C VAL A 200 17.18 0.11 2.81
N SER A 201 15.95 -0.35 2.89
CA SER A 201 15.59 -1.70 3.33
C SER A 201 14.89 -2.46 2.20
N THR A 202 15.20 -3.75 2.07
CA THR A 202 14.59 -4.64 1.07
C THR A 202 13.93 -5.86 1.72
N THR A 203 13.66 -5.80 3.02
CA THR A 203 13.23 -6.95 3.84
C THR A 203 11.89 -7.54 3.41
N THR A 204 11.00 -6.74 2.83
CA THR A 204 9.64 -7.15 2.42
C THR A 204 9.51 -7.45 0.92
N GLY A 205 10.62 -7.57 0.20
CA GLY A 205 10.61 -7.78 -1.26
C GLY A 205 10.39 -6.52 -2.08
N ALA A 206 10.06 -5.39 -1.45
CA ALA A 206 10.04 -4.06 -2.06
C ALA A 206 11.13 -3.20 -1.42
N ALA A 207 11.74 -2.31 -2.19
CA ALA A 207 12.71 -1.37 -1.64
C ALA A 207 12.00 -0.24 -0.90
N ILE A 208 12.36 -0.05 0.35
CA ILE A 208 11.84 0.99 1.24
C ILE A 208 12.98 1.92 1.61
N LEU A 209 12.76 3.20 1.42
CA LEU A 209 13.70 4.27 1.78
C LEU A 209 13.35 4.80 3.17
N THR A 210 14.34 4.99 4.02
CA THR A 210 14.18 5.70 5.29
C THR A 210 14.57 7.16 5.09
N LEU A 211 13.61 8.06 5.29
CA LEU A 211 13.75 9.50 5.08
C LEU A 211 13.55 10.24 6.42
N PRO A 212 14.44 11.15 6.81
CA PRO A 212 14.27 11.93 8.02
C PRO A 212 12.94 12.69 8.02
N GLY A 213 12.19 12.60 9.12
CA GLY A 213 10.91 13.30 9.30
C GLY A 213 9.74 12.79 8.47
N LEU A 214 9.96 11.90 7.49
CA LEU A 214 8.92 11.26 6.69
C LEU A 214 8.77 9.77 7.02
N GLY A 215 9.79 9.16 7.67
CA GLY A 215 9.78 7.74 8.00
C GLY A 215 10.11 6.85 6.80
N GLU A 216 9.42 5.73 6.71
CA GLU A 216 9.60 4.72 5.68
C GLU A 216 8.73 5.03 4.45
N VAL A 217 9.37 5.15 3.29
CA VAL A 217 8.72 5.48 2.02
C VAL A 217 9.12 4.44 0.97
N PRO A 218 8.18 3.80 0.28
CA PRO A 218 8.51 2.86 -0.78
C PRO A 218 9.16 3.59 -1.96
N VAL A 219 10.14 2.97 -2.62
CA VAL A 219 10.80 3.53 -3.81
C VAL A 219 9.80 3.91 -4.90
N THR A 220 8.70 3.17 -5.01
CA THR A 220 7.61 3.47 -5.97
C THR A 220 6.91 4.81 -5.73
N ALA A 221 7.03 5.40 -4.55
CA ALA A 221 6.50 6.73 -4.24
C ALA A 221 7.44 7.86 -4.64
N VAL A 222 8.69 7.57 -4.99
CA VAL A 222 9.67 8.55 -5.46
C VAL A 222 9.25 9.06 -6.84
N ARG A 223 9.24 10.38 -7.00
CA ARG A 223 8.91 11.06 -8.25
C ARG A 223 10.15 11.52 -8.99
N GLN A 224 11.19 11.91 -8.25
CA GLN A 224 12.43 12.44 -8.80
C GLN A 224 13.61 12.13 -7.88
N ILE A 225 14.81 12.06 -8.43
CA ILE A 225 16.09 11.92 -7.71
C ILE A 225 16.93 13.15 -8.00
N GLY A 226 17.53 13.73 -6.94
CA GLY A 226 18.41 14.91 -7.00
C GLY A 226 19.84 14.58 -6.59
#